data_2578873d236c39d24742f97a1be0d705
#
_entry.id   2578873d236c39d24742f97a1be0d705
#
_cell.length_a   1.000
_cell.length_b   1.000
_cell.length_c   1.000
_cell.angle_alpha   90.00
_cell.angle_beta   90.00
_cell.angle_gamma   90.00
#
_symmetry.space_group_name_H-M   'P 1'
#
loop_
_entity.id
_entity.type
_entity.pdbx_description
1 polymer ?
#
loop_
_entity_poly.entity_id
_entity_poly.type
_entity_poly.pdbx_seq_one_letter_code
_entity_poly.pdbx_strand_id
1 'polypeptide(L)'
;MNPLLLFYLIKSYLADVHRLKENPEKIERYRERAFQRVLRNAMKTPMYREKYRGIDLSRITLKTIDRLPILTKQDIRKHFPHGVVPEGYDTRRALTVSTSGSTGQPTSIYTDFYTIIKALMGFIRELEACGMSWRTRMSVIVDLTPRAIEEAYLVKGMPFKFNHVQLLDVGENVERMIEKIDAFRPRFIGGYPGVLMALAVLKRKGYGTHIEPEVIASSGAVLDEYTKRYIEETFNARVFDVYGSTEAGPVAFECRKGNYHIHHDMVHLEFLDDRGEPVAFGTPGHIVVTKLYGNATPIIRYNGLNDFVIPLERRCDCGINTPLIESVAGRMVDALVMPSGAIIPPFAVTGIPAKVMERLNSDIVQQFQIVQEDYDRIIVSLVMEADRTNGEKKQVMGEIQREFEKRMEEGVTVQVREVEKIPSEGPIPQVIHSRVAIR
;
A
#
# COMPACT_ATOMS: atom_id res chain seq x y z
N MET A 1 15.46 -28.17 8.90
CA MET A 1 15.64 -26.68 8.82
C MET A 1 17.12 -26.38 9.01
N ASN A 2 17.69 -25.52 8.17
CA ASN A 2 19.06 -25.05 8.40
C ASN A 2 19.09 -24.33 9.78
N PRO A 3 19.90 -24.81 10.76
CA PRO A 3 19.94 -24.20 12.10
C PRO A 3 20.30 -22.72 12.09
N LEU A 4 21.13 -22.30 11.12
CA LEU A 4 21.50 -20.90 10.95
C LEU A 4 20.31 -20.03 10.51
N LEU A 5 19.44 -20.56 9.63
CA LEU A 5 18.22 -19.85 9.21
C LEU A 5 17.24 -19.72 10.38
N LEU A 6 17.04 -20.79 11.15
CA LEU A 6 16.19 -20.74 12.35
C LEU A 6 16.71 -19.73 13.37
N PHE A 7 17.99 -19.76 13.67
CA PHE A 7 18.62 -18.81 14.57
C PHE A 7 18.43 -17.36 14.07
N TYR A 8 18.62 -17.14 12.77
CA TYR A 8 18.44 -15.83 12.17
C TYR A 8 16.98 -15.32 12.25
N LEU A 9 15.99 -16.20 11.99
CA LEU A 9 14.58 -15.88 12.11
C LEU A 9 14.19 -15.55 13.56
N ILE A 10 14.63 -16.36 14.54
CA ILE A 10 14.39 -16.11 15.96
C ILE A 10 15.02 -14.79 16.39
N LYS A 11 16.28 -14.55 16.02
CA LYS A 11 16.96 -13.29 16.32
C LYS A 11 16.21 -12.09 15.71
N SER A 12 15.78 -12.18 14.46
CA SER A 12 15.02 -11.11 13.80
C SER A 12 13.67 -10.90 14.48
N TYR A 13 12.95 -11.96 14.85
CA TYR A 13 11.69 -11.86 15.58
C TYR A 13 11.88 -11.11 16.90
N LEU A 14 12.80 -11.54 17.74
CA LEU A 14 13.06 -10.92 19.05
C LEU A 14 13.55 -9.47 18.93
N ALA A 15 14.33 -9.17 17.90
CA ALA A 15 14.91 -7.85 17.74
C ALA A 15 13.99 -6.84 17.05
N ASP A 16 13.12 -7.29 16.16
CA ASP A 16 12.42 -6.37 15.24
C ASP A 16 10.91 -6.25 15.53
N VAL A 17 10.20 -7.34 15.86
CA VAL A 17 8.74 -7.32 15.98
C VAL A 17 8.26 -6.32 17.04
N HIS A 18 8.92 -6.29 18.20
CA HIS A 18 8.51 -5.43 19.32
C HIS A 18 9.28 -4.10 19.42
N ARG A 19 10.19 -3.80 18.48
CA ARG A 19 11.02 -2.60 18.53
C ARG A 19 10.23 -1.31 18.67
N LEU A 20 9.08 -1.19 18.02
CA LEU A 20 8.26 0.02 18.07
C LEU A 20 7.57 0.26 19.42
N LYS A 21 7.65 -0.71 20.35
CA LYS A 21 7.19 -0.58 21.74
C LYS A 21 8.32 -0.15 22.69
N GLU A 22 9.55 -0.05 22.19
CA GLU A 22 10.70 0.40 22.97
C GLU A 22 10.64 1.91 23.26
N ASN A 23 11.55 2.39 24.11
CA ASN A 23 11.72 3.81 24.37
C ASN A 23 12.05 4.56 23.06
N PRO A 24 11.40 5.71 22.77
CA PRO A 24 11.62 6.49 21.56
C PRO A 24 13.09 6.82 21.27
N GLU A 25 13.88 7.18 22.30
CA GLU A 25 15.32 7.47 22.13
C GLU A 25 16.13 6.24 21.64
N LYS A 26 15.71 5.03 22.07
CA LYS A 26 16.35 3.78 21.65
C LYS A 26 15.99 3.48 20.19
N ILE A 27 14.76 3.75 19.80
CA ILE A 27 14.29 3.65 18.41
C ILE A 27 15.11 4.62 17.54
N GLU A 28 15.23 5.89 17.92
CA GLU A 28 15.97 6.89 17.14
C GLU A 28 17.47 6.54 16.99
N ARG A 29 18.11 6.07 18.07
CA ARG A 29 19.50 5.59 17.97
C ARG A 29 19.67 4.39 17.06
N TYR A 30 18.65 3.49 16.99
CA TYR A 30 18.67 2.39 16.04
C TYR A 30 18.50 2.90 14.60
N ARG A 31 17.56 3.80 14.36
CA ARG A 31 17.28 4.42 13.06
C ARG A 31 18.50 5.08 12.47
N GLU A 32 19.16 5.92 13.25
CA GLU A 32 20.38 6.63 12.81
C GLU A 32 21.48 5.62 12.42
N ARG A 33 21.73 4.60 13.24
CA ARG A 33 22.71 3.55 12.91
C ARG A 33 22.32 2.74 11.67
N ALA A 34 21.03 2.49 11.47
CA ALA A 34 20.51 1.81 10.30
C ALA A 34 20.69 2.66 9.04
N PHE A 35 20.36 3.96 9.12
CA PHE A 35 20.58 4.91 8.05
C PHE A 35 22.05 5.00 7.63
N GLN A 36 22.96 5.17 8.59
CA GLN A 36 24.41 5.24 8.32
C GLN A 36 24.92 3.97 7.62
N ARG A 37 24.34 2.80 7.91
CA ARG A 37 24.67 1.55 7.22
C ARG A 37 24.19 1.56 5.78
N VAL A 38 22.94 1.98 5.56
CA VAL A 38 22.35 2.08 4.21
C VAL A 38 23.08 3.11 3.37
N LEU A 39 23.44 4.27 3.95
CA LEU A 39 24.20 5.31 3.28
C LEU A 39 25.59 4.81 2.83
N ARG A 40 26.33 4.11 3.72
CA ARG A 40 27.61 3.48 3.35
C ARG A 40 27.46 2.44 2.26
N ASN A 41 26.35 1.69 2.24
CA ASN A 41 26.08 0.71 1.19
C ASN A 41 25.73 1.41 -0.14
N ALA A 42 24.97 2.49 -0.09
CA ALA A 42 24.65 3.32 -1.24
C ALA A 42 25.89 3.88 -1.93
N MET A 43 26.91 4.29 -1.17
CA MET A 43 28.17 4.80 -1.73
C MET A 43 29.00 3.77 -2.49
N LYS A 44 28.67 2.47 -2.36
CA LYS A 44 29.24 1.40 -3.19
C LYS A 44 28.44 1.20 -4.48
N THR A 45 27.31 1.90 -4.65
CA THR A 45 26.38 1.75 -5.77
C THR A 45 26.65 2.84 -6.81
N PRO A 46 26.90 2.52 -8.07
CA PRO A 46 27.25 3.49 -9.12
C PRO A 46 26.25 4.65 -9.22
N MET A 47 24.95 4.36 -9.17
CA MET A 47 23.88 5.37 -9.19
C MET A 47 24.06 6.44 -8.10
N TYR A 48 24.34 6.04 -6.87
CA TYR A 48 24.49 7.00 -5.77
C TYR A 48 25.83 7.73 -5.80
N ARG A 49 26.90 7.10 -6.29
CA ARG A 49 28.18 7.81 -6.47
C ARG A 49 28.07 8.93 -7.51
N GLU A 50 27.31 8.70 -8.58
CA GLU A 50 27.00 9.75 -9.56
C GLU A 50 26.18 10.86 -8.92
N LYS A 51 25.07 10.48 -8.22
CA LYS A 51 24.08 11.41 -7.66
C LYS A 51 24.61 12.24 -6.49
N TYR A 52 25.50 11.69 -5.66
CA TYR A 52 26.02 12.34 -4.46
C TYR A 52 27.43 12.91 -4.67
N ARG A 53 27.86 13.06 -5.92
CA ARG A 53 29.18 13.63 -6.23
C ARG A 53 29.32 15.04 -5.64
N GLY A 54 30.38 15.27 -4.86
CA GLY A 54 30.68 16.56 -4.24
C GLY A 54 29.95 16.84 -2.94
N ILE A 55 29.15 15.93 -2.43
CA ILE A 55 28.44 16.08 -1.14
C ILE A 55 29.30 15.50 -0.01
N ASP A 56 29.50 16.28 1.05
CA ASP A 56 30.15 15.79 2.29
C ASP A 56 29.16 14.93 3.09
N LEU A 57 29.26 13.62 2.90
CA LEU A 57 28.38 12.63 3.53
C LEU A 57 28.70 12.39 5.01
N SER A 58 29.84 12.84 5.52
CA SER A 58 30.25 12.65 6.92
C SER A 58 29.33 13.36 7.92
N ARG A 59 28.63 14.40 7.45
CA ARG A 59 27.72 15.25 8.24
C ARG A 59 26.25 14.94 8.00
N ILE A 60 25.96 13.94 7.16
CA ILE A 60 24.57 13.56 6.84
C ILE A 60 24.03 12.60 7.90
N THR A 61 22.94 12.98 8.50
CA THR A 61 22.14 12.22 9.48
C THR A 61 20.70 12.21 9.03
N LEU A 62 19.82 11.45 9.69
CA LEU A 62 18.37 11.51 9.42
C LEU A 62 17.79 12.93 9.64
N LYS A 63 18.40 13.76 10.47
CA LYS A 63 17.97 15.17 10.68
C LYS A 63 18.41 16.12 9.58
N THR A 64 19.39 15.76 8.79
CA THR A 64 19.95 16.57 7.70
C THR A 64 19.88 15.85 6.36
N ILE A 65 19.01 14.87 6.26
CA ILE A 65 18.82 14.04 5.05
C ILE A 65 18.31 14.87 3.87
N ASP A 66 17.60 15.95 4.14
CA ASP A 66 17.12 16.95 3.19
C ASP A 66 18.23 17.53 2.29
N ARG A 67 19.49 17.51 2.75
CA ARG A 67 20.67 17.90 1.96
C ARG A 67 21.03 16.91 0.84
N LEU A 68 20.50 15.70 0.87
CA LEU A 68 20.71 14.73 -0.19
C LEU A 68 19.68 14.95 -1.32
N PRO A 69 20.09 14.81 -2.60
CA PRO A 69 19.17 14.89 -3.72
C PRO A 69 18.10 13.80 -3.67
N ILE A 70 16.91 14.12 -4.12
CA ILE A 70 15.80 13.18 -4.24
C ILE A 70 16.12 12.11 -5.31
N LEU A 71 15.86 10.84 -4.99
CA LEU A 71 15.91 9.72 -5.89
C LEU A 71 14.57 9.56 -6.62
N THR A 72 14.63 9.47 -7.95
CA THR A 72 13.43 9.33 -8.80
C THR A 72 13.34 7.93 -9.44
N LYS A 73 12.16 7.59 -9.98
CA LYS A 73 11.99 6.39 -10.83
C LYS A 73 12.95 6.38 -12.01
N GLN A 74 13.17 7.56 -12.61
CA GLN A 74 14.05 7.70 -13.76
C GLN A 74 15.51 7.39 -13.42
N ASP A 75 15.98 7.80 -12.23
CA ASP A 75 17.34 7.46 -11.76
C ASP A 75 17.53 5.94 -11.67
N ILE A 76 16.55 5.24 -11.07
CA ILE A 76 16.61 3.77 -10.96
C ILE A 76 16.60 3.12 -12.33
N ARG A 77 15.68 3.52 -13.21
CA ARG A 77 15.58 2.95 -14.58
C ARG A 77 16.84 3.16 -15.40
N LYS A 78 17.43 4.35 -15.33
CA LYS A 78 18.69 4.69 -16.03
C LYS A 78 19.84 3.77 -15.63
N HIS A 79 19.89 3.34 -14.37
CA HIS A 79 21.00 2.59 -13.81
C HIS A 79 20.76 1.07 -13.70
N PHE A 80 19.51 0.62 -13.84
CA PHE A 80 19.20 -0.81 -13.83
C PHE A 80 19.78 -1.51 -15.08
N PRO A 81 20.32 -2.75 -14.96
CA PRO A 81 20.33 -3.62 -13.79
C PRO A 81 21.54 -3.45 -12.86
N HIS A 82 22.70 -3.03 -13.36
CA HIS A 82 23.97 -3.15 -12.62
C HIS A 82 24.31 -1.94 -11.74
N GLY A 83 23.82 -0.77 -12.11
CA GLY A 83 24.13 0.48 -11.41
C GLY A 83 23.29 0.71 -10.14
N VAL A 84 22.26 -0.10 -9.88
CA VAL A 84 21.35 0.03 -8.73
C VAL A 84 21.73 -0.86 -7.54
N VAL A 85 22.81 -1.62 -7.64
CA VAL A 85 23.33 -2.46 -6.55
C VAL A 85 24.79 -2.09 -6.24
N PRO A 86 25.27 -2.39 -5.03
CA PRO A 86 26.68 -2.19 -4.68
C PRO A 86 27.61 -2.95 -5.61
N GLU A 87 28.78 -2.37 -5.89
CA GLU A 87 29.81 -3.05 -6.68
C GLU A 87 30.18 -4.40 -6.04
N GLY A 88 30.30 -5.42 -6.87
CA GLY A 88 30.59 -6.80 -6.42
C GLY A 88 29.38 -7.53 -5.81
N TYR A 89 28.18 -6.92 -5.80
CA TYR A 89 26.97 -7.60 -5.33
C TYR A 89 26.54 -8.69 -6.35
N ASP A 90 26.37 -9.92 -5.87
CA ASP A 90 25.87 -11.03 -6.70
C ASP A 90 24.34 -10.98 -6.82
N THR A 91 23.84 -10.42 -7.92
CA THR A 91 22.39 -10.26 -8.18
C THR A 91 21.63 -11.58 -8.27
N ARG A 92 22.30 -12.71 -8.49
CA ARG A 92 21.70 -14.06 -8.47
C ARG A 92 21.18 -14.44 -7.07
N ARG A 93 21.65 -13.74 -6.03
CA ARG A 93 21.20 -13.91 -4.63
C ARG A 93 20.07 -12.99 -4.23
N ALA A 94 19.54 -12.22 -5.17
CA ALA A 94 18.43 -11.30 -4.95
C ALA A 94 17.29 -11.62 -5.90
N LEU A 95 16.07 -11.28 -5.46
CA LEU A 95 14.89 -11.30 -6.33
C LEU A 95 14.81 -9.97 -7.08
N THR A 96 14.50 -10.02 -8.36
CA THR A 96 14.10 -8.84 -9.11
C THR A 96 12.61 -8.62 -8.85
N VAL A 97 12.26 -7.47 -8.33
CA VAL A 97 10.86 -7.06 -8.10
C VAL A 97 10.60 -5.83 -8.94
N SER A 98 9.47 -5.83 -9.64
CA SER A 98 9.08 -4.74 -10.53
C SER A 98 7.75 -4.15 -10.09
N THR A 99 7.63 -2.83 -10.17
CA THR A 99 6.34 -2.16 -9.93
C THR A 99 5.44 -2.33 -11.14
N SER A 100 4.12 -2.33 -10.94
CA SER A 100 3.11 -2.45 -12.01
C SER A 100 3.15 -1.31 -13.04
N GLY A 101 3.94 -0.26 -12.79
CA GLY A 101 4.15 0.83 -13.73
C GLY A 101 2.87 1.58 -14.09
N SER A 102 2.19 2.19 -13.12
CA SER A 102 1.01 3.04 -13.34
C SER A 102 1.23 4.16 -14.40
N THR A 103 2.48 4.42 -14.77
CA THR A 103 2.87 5.34 -15.85
C THR A 103 3.33 4.62 -17.13
N GLY A 104 2.95 3.33 -17.31
CA GLY A 104 3.28 2.53 -18.50
C GLY A 104 4.68 1.91 -18.53
N GLN A 105 5.60 2.31 -17.65
CA GLN A 105 6.93 1.71 -17.58
C GLN A 105 7.23 1.20 -16.15
N PRO A 106 7.45 -0.10 -15.96
CA PRO A 106 7.80 -0.66 -14.65
C PRO A 106 9.17 -0.15 -14.18
N THR A 107 9.32 -0.05 -12.87
CA THR A 107 10.62 0.22 -12.23
C THR A 107 11.03 -1.04 -11.49
N SER A 108 12.22 -1.56 -11.79
CA SER A 108 12.73 -2.79 -11.21
C SER A 108 13.84 -2.53 -10.21
N ILE A 109 13.80 -3.24 -9.10
CA ILE A 109 14.83 -3.21 -8.05
C ILE A 109 15.22 -4.64 -7.66
N TYR A 110 16.34 -4.77 -6.99
CA TYR A 110 16.75 -6.03 -6.38
C TYR A 110 16.43 -6.05 -4.88
N THR A 111 15.83 -7.15 -4.45
CA THR A 111 15.45 -7.40 -3.05
C THR A 111 16.20 -8.62 -2.55
N ASP A 112 17.05 -8.45 -1.54
CA ASP A 112 17.82 -9.55 -0.94
C ASP A 112 17.02 -10.29 0.15
N PHE A 113 17.55 -11.45 0.54
CA PHE A 113 16.96 -12.28 1.58
C PHE A 113 16.78 -11.55 2.92
N TYR A 114 17.74 -10.69 3.30
CA TYR A 114 17.63 -9.89 4.51
C TYR A 114 16.42 -8.93 4.46
N THR A 115 16.20 -8.30 3.31
CA THR A 115 15.05 -7.44 3.05
C THR A 115 13.73 -8.19 3.21
N ILE A 116 13.65 -9.42 2.68
CA ILE A 116 12.45 -10.27 2.78
C ILE A 116 12.17 -10.64 4.24
N ILE A 117 13.19 -11.01 5.00
CA ILE A 117 13.01 -11.32 6.44
C ILE A 117 12.54 -10.08 7.21
N LYS A 118 13.08 -8.91 6.90
CA LYS A 118 12.61 -7.66 7.53
C LYS A 118 11.14 -7.36 7.21
N ALA A 119 10.73 -7.53 5.94
CA ALA A 119 9.33 -7.38 5.56
C ALA A 119 8.41 -8.38 6.28
N LEU A 120 8.86 -9.64 6.42
CA LEU A 120 8.14 -10.66 7.20
C LEU A 120 8.00 -10.25 8.69
N MET A 121 9.03 -9.67 9.30
CA MET A 121 8.93 -9.17 10.68
C MET A 121 7.95 -7.98 10.78
N GLY A 122 7.90 -7.13 9.75
CA GLY A 122 6.88 -6.08 9.61
C GLY A 122 5.46 -6.67 9.59
N PHE A 123 5.21 -7.66 8.74
CA PHE A 123 3.93 -8.34 8.64
C PHE A 123 3.52 -9.03 9.97
N ILE A 124 4.44 -9.70 10.67
CA ILE A 124 4.15 -10.28 11.98
C ILE A 124 3.77 -9.18 13.00
N ARG A 125 4.43 -8.03 12.97
CA ARG A 125 4.10 -6.88 13.81
C ARG A 125 2.69 -6.35 13.52
N GLU A 126 2.31 -6.26 12.24
CA GLU A 126 0.97 -5.86 11.79
C GLU A 126 -0.09 -6.83 12.31
N LEU A 127 0.15 -8.14 12.19
CA LEU A 127 -0.72 -9.18 12.77
C LEU A 127 -0.89 -8.98 14.28
N GLU A 128 0.19 -8.75 15.03
CA GLU A 128 0.11 -8.52 16.48
C GLU A 128 -0.63 -7.19 16.80
N ALA A 129 -0.43 -6.15 15.99
CA ALA A 129 -1.11 -4.87 16.18
C ALA A 129 -2.63 -4.97 16.00
N CYS A 130 -3.12 -5.85 15.13
CA CYS A 130 -4.54 -6.15 14.98
C CYS A 130 -5.02 -7.32 15.85
N GLY A 131 -4.15 -7.91 16.69
CA GLY A 131 -4.50 -8.93 17.67
C GLY A 131 -4.39 -10.35 17.22
N MET A 132 -3.80 -10.56 16.09
CA MET A 132 -3.50 -11.88 15.54
C MET A 132 -2.08 -12.28 15.92
N SER A 133 -1.71 -13.52 15.63
CA SER A 133 -0.34 -14.01 15.76
C SER A 133 0.09 -14.70 14.47
N TRP A 134 1.38 -14.88 14.29
CA TRP A 134 1.91 -15.63 13.15
C TRP A 134 1.43 -17.09 13.06
N ARG A 135 0.86 -17.63 14.15
CA ARG A 135 0.24 -18.97 14.21
C ARG A 135 -1.23 -18.98 13.82
N THR A 136 -1.83 -17.81 13.63
CA THR A 136 -3.24 -17.70 13.23
C THR A 136 -3.44 -18.36 11.87
N ARG A 137 -4.53 -19.10 11.73
CA ARG A 137 -4.94 -19.66 10.42
C ARG A 137 -5.34 -18.51 9.51
N MET A 138 -4.61 -18.34 8.40
CA MET A 138 -4.75 -17.16 7.55
C MET A 138 -4.79 -17.50 6.06
N SER A 139 -5.62 -16.78 5.32
CA SER A 139 -5.60 -16.72 3.86
C SER A 139 -5.05 -15.37 3.43
N VAL A 140 -4.02 -15.35 2.59
CA VAL A 140 -3.39 -14.12 2.09
C VAL A 140 -3.45 -14.13 0.57
N ILE A 141 -4.11 -13.11 0.02
CA ILE A 141 -4.26 -12.91 -1.41
C ILE A 141 -3.17 -11.96 -1.86
N VAL A 142 -2.30 -12.43 -2.73
CA VAL A 142 -1.09 -11.71 -3.15
C VAL A 142 -0.92 -11.79 -4.67
N ASP A 143 -0.17 -10.87 -5.23
CA ASP A 143 0.26 -10.95 -6.63
C ASP A 143 1.42 -11.95 -6.71
N LEU A 144 1.05 -13.21 -6.91
CA LEU A 144 1.96 -14.33 -7.01
C LEU A 144 2.07 -14.73 -8.47
N THR A 145 3.10 -14.25 -9.15
CA THR A 145 3.47 -14.98 -10.35
C THR A 145 3.94 -16.38 -9.92
N PRO A 146 3.40 -17.48 -10.52
CA PRO A 146 3.77 -18.86 -10.16
C PRO A 146 5.28 -19.08 -10.07
N ARG A 147 6.04 -18.41 -10.92
CA ARG A 147 7.50 -18.39 -10.93
C ARG A 147 8.12 -17.75 -9.69
N ALA A 148 7.57 -16.64 -9.20
CA ALA A 148 8.13 -15.93 -8.05
C ALA A 148 8.03 -16.75 -6.75
N ILE A 149 6.99 -17.59 -6.59
CA ILE A 149 6.87 -18.49 -5.44
C ILE A 149 7.80 -19.68 -5.58
N GLU A 150 7.89 -20.29 -6.76
CA GLU A 150 8.75 -21.45 -7.00
C GLU A 150 10.24 -21.07 -6.95
N GLU A 151 10.58 -19.87 -7.40
CA GLU A 151 11.93 -19.31 -7.40
C GLU A 151 12.27 -18.62 -6.08
N ALA A 152 11.28 -18.25 -5.25
CA ALA A 152 11.54 -17.70 -3.93
C ALA A 152 12.32 -18.74 -3.10
N TYR A 153 13.62 -18.50 -2.94
CA TYR A 153 14.54 -19.29 -2.12
C TYR A 153 13.97 -19.61 -0.73
N LEU A 154 13.06 -18.75 -0.24
CA LEU A 154 12.29 -18.95 0.98
C LEU A 154 11.37 -20.17 0.91
N VAL A 155 10.71 -20.44 -0.22
CA VAL A 155 9.77 -21.56 -0.35
C VAL A 155 10.51 -22.86 -0.63
N LYS A 156 11.57 -22.83 -1.45
CA LYS A 156 12.42 -24.00 -1.68
C LYS A 156 13.31 -24.38 -0.49
N GLY A 157 13.69 -23.40 0.34
CA GLY A 157 14.54 -23.63 1.52
C GLY A 157 13.79 -23.79 2.84
N MET A 158 12.49 -23.54 2.89
CA MET A 158 11.67 -23.74 4.08
C MET A 158 11.11 -25.17 4.09
N PRO A 159 11.55 -26.02 5.03
CA PRO A 159 11.02 -27.38 5.18
C PRO A 159 9.61 -27.37 5.82
N PHE A 160 8.97 -26.24 5.96
CA PHE A 160 7.64 -26.10 6.55
C PHE A 160 6.61 -25.72 5.48
N LYS A 161 5.70 -26.63 5.19
CA LYS A 161 4.37 -26.24 4.77
C LYS A 161 3.71 -25.65 6.00
N PHE A 162 3.54 -24.35 6.04
CA PHE A 162 2.72 -23.70 7.06
C PHE A 162 1.26 -24.08 6.81
N ASN A 163 0.82 -25.21 7.33
CA ASN A 163 -0.55 -25.71 7.14
C ASN A 163 -1.63 -24.71 7.62
N HIS A 164 -1.23 -23.67 8.32
CA HIS A 164 -2.11 -22.58 8.78
C HIS A 164 -2.05 -21.34 7.88
N VAL A 165 -1.26 -21.32 6.81
CA VAL A 165 -1.19 -20.22 5.84
C VAL A 165 -1.61 -20.73 4.47
N GLN A 166 -2.64 -20.13 3.91
CA GLN A 166 -3.09 -20.32 2.54
C GLN A 166 -2.70 -19.08 1.72
N LEU A 167 -1.93 -19.26 0.68
CA LEU A 167 -1.60 -18.23 -0.29
C LEU A 167 -2.49 -18.39 -1.52
N LEU A 168 -3.13 -17.30 -1.96
CA LEU A 168 -4.02 -17.26 -3.11
C LEU A 168 -3.50 -16.22 -4.11
N ASP A 169 -3.59 -16.52 -5.39
CA ASP A 169 -3.19 -15.61 -6.44
C ASP A 169 -4.30 -14.58 -6.69
N VAL A 170 -3.96 -13.29 -6.69
CA VAL A 170 -4.91 -12.20 -6.98
C VAL A 170 -5.55 -12.32 -8.37
N GLY A 171 -4.87 -12.95 -9.33
CA GLY A 171 -5.36 -13.22 -10.68
C GLY A 171 -6.30 -14.42 -10.78
N GLU A 172 -6.54 -15.16 -9.68
CA GLU A 172 -7.45 -16.29 -9.68
C GLU A 172 -8.91 -15.83 -9.78
N ASN A 173 -9.77 -16.67 -10.40
CA ASN A 173 -11.22 -16.45 -10.42
C ASN A 173 -11.77 -16.36 -9.00
N VAL A 174 -12.56 -15.30 -8.72
CA VAL A 174 -13.03 -14.96 -7.36
C VAL A 174 -13.97 -16.02 -6.78
N GLU A 175 -14.79 -16.68 -7.62
CA GLU A 175 -15.69 -17.76 -7.21
C GLU A 175 -14.90 -18.99 -6.73
N ARG A 176 -13.82 -19.34 -7.41
CA ARG A 176 -12.92 -20.42 -6.95
C ARG A 176 -12.14 -20.01 -5.70
N MET A 177 -11.80 -18.73 -5.60
CA MET A 177 -11.08 -18.20 -4.44
C MET A 177 -11.95 -18.29 -3.19
N ILE A 178 -13.24 -17.89 -3.26
CA ILE A 178 -14.14 -17.96 -2.10
C ILE A 178 -14.38 -19.41 -1.66
N GLU A 179 -14.50 -20.36 -2.60
CA GLU A 179 -14.61 -21.80 -2.27
C GLU A 179 -13.39 -22.32 -1.50
N LYS A 180 -12.19 -21.94 -1.93
CA LYS A 180 -10.94 -22.31 -1.25
C LYS A 180 -10.85 -21.72 0.14
N ILE A 181 -11.25 -20.44 0.31
CA ILE A 181 -11.27 -19.76 1.61
C ILE A 181 -12.32 -20.41 2.52
N ASP A 182 -13.49 -20.73 2.00
CA ASP A 182 -14.57 -21.41 2.74
C ASP A 182 -14.14 -22.79 3.27
N ALA A 183 -13.50 -23.59 2.44
CA ALA A 183 -12.94 -24.88 2.83
C ALA A 183 -11.80 -24.74 3.87
N PHE A 184 -11.00 -23.69 3.74
CA PHE A 184 -9.86 -23.44 4.64
C PHE A 184 -10.27 -22.84 5.99
N ARG A 185 -11.35 -22.06 6.08
CA ARG A 185 -11.89 -21.42 7.29
C ARG A 185 -10.82 -20.60 8.05
N PRO A 186 -10.26 -19.57 7.44
CA PRO A 186 -9.25 -18.73 8.08
C PRO A 186 -9.87 -17.85 9.16
N ARG A 187 -9.08 -17.51 10.19
CA ARG A 187 -9.41 -16.47 11.17
C ARG A 187 -8.89 -15.09 10.74
N PHE A 188 -8.00 -15.06 9.77
CA PHE A 188 -7.46 -13.84 9.17
C PHE A 188 -7.49 -13.95 7.65
N ILE A 189 -7.95 -12.88 7.00
CA ILE A 189 -7.91 -12.76 5.53
C ILE A 189 -7.16 -11.46 5.21
N GLY A 190 -6.09 -11.56 4.42
CA GLY A 190 -5.34 -10.42 3.90
C GLY A 190 -5.46 -10.34 2.38
N GLY A 191 -5.60 -9.12 1.83
CA GLY A 191 -5.68 -8.95 0.38
C GLY A 191 -5.89 -7.51 -0.08
N TYR A 192 -6.19 -7.38 -1.36
CA TYR A 192 -6.45 -6.09 -2.01
C TYR A 192 -7.90 -5.66 -1.79
N PRO A 193 -8.19 -4.36 -1.60
CA PRO A 193 -9.56 -3.87 -1.34
C PRO A 193 -10.57 -4.36 -2.37
N GLY A 194 -10.25 -4.30 -3.66
CA GLY A 194 -11.16 -4.73 -4.73
C GLY A 194 -11.48 -6.23 -4.70
N VAL A 195 -10.51 -7.08 -4.36
CA VAL A 195 -10.74 -8.53 -4.23
C VAL A 195 -11.53 -8.85 -2.97
N LEU A 196 -11.20 -8.21 -1.85
CA LEU A 196 -11.95 -8.34 -0.59
C LEU A 196 -13.41 -7.90 -0.77
N MET A 197 -13.65 -6.82 -1.51
CA MET A 197 -14.99 -6.36 -1.88
C MET A 197 -15.74 -7.40 -2.74
N ALA A 198 -15.07 -7.96 -3.75
CA ALA A 198 -15.67 -9.01 -4.60
C ALA A 198 -16.03 -10.26 -3.80
N LEU A 199 -15.18 -10.68 -2.86
CA LEU A 199 -15.49 -11.78 -1.93
C LEU A 199 -16.68 -11.44 -1.03
N ALA A 200 -16.78 -10.20 -0.54
CA ALA A 200 -17.91 -9.74 0.26
C ALA A 200 -19.22 -9.75 -0.54
N VAL A 201 -19.21 -9.31 -1.80
CA VAL A 201 -20.37 -9.38 -2.69
C VAL A 201 -20.82 -10.83 -2.89
N LEU A 202 -19.90 -11.76 -3.15
CA LEU A 202 -20.23 -13.18 -3.30
C LEU A 202 -20.78 -13.77 -1.99
N LYS A 203 -20.23 -13.39 -0.83
CA LYS A 203 -20.73 -13.86 0.46
C LYS A 203 -22.17 -13.40 0.71
N ARG A 204 -22.53 -12.17 0.39
CA ARG A 204 -23.93 -11.69 0.46
C ARG A 204 -24.89 -12.44 -0.50
N LYS A 205 -24.35 -12.99 -1.59
CA LYS A 205 -25.09 -13.87 -2.53
C LYS A 205 -25.19 -15.34 -2.06
N GLY A 206 -24.66 -15.66 -0.87
CA GLY A 206 -24.75 -16.99 -0.26
C GLY A 206 -23.55 -17.90 -0.51
N TYR A 207 -22.50 -17.43 -1.14
CA TYR A 207 -21.22 -18.15 -1.24
C TYR A 207 -20.42 -18.04 0.06
N GLY A 208 -19.52 -18.97 0.33
CA GLY A 208 -18.59 -18.88 1.45
C GLY A 208 -19.27 -18.79 2.82
N THR A 209 -20.28 -19.62 3.04
CA THR A 209 -21.14 -19.56 4.26
C THR A 209 -20.36 -19.80 5.56
N HIS A 210 -19.24 -20.53 5.51
CA HIS A 210 -18.41 -20.84 6.68
C HIS A 210 -17.21 -19.86 6.84
N ILE A 211 -17.15 -18.80 6.03
CA ILE A 211 -16.08 -17.79 6.15
C ILE A 211 -16.46 -16.82 7.27
N GLU A 212 -15.79 -16.95 8.41
CA GLU A 212 -16.01 -16.13 9.60
C GLU A 212 -14.64 -15.67 10.16
N PRO A 213 -13.95 -14.73 9.46
CA PRO A 213 -12.68 -14.22 9.94
C PRO A 213 -12.88 -13.33 11.16
N GLU A 214 -11.91 -13.28 12.06
CA GLU A 214 -11.89 -12.32 13.16
C GLU A 214 -11.33 -10.97 12.72
N VAL A 215 -10.40 -11.01 11.75
CA VAL A 215 -9.70 -9.85 11.22
C VAL A 215 -9.53 -9.98 9.71
N ILE A 216 -9.73 -8.87 9.03
CA ILE A 216 -9.39 -8.70 7.62
C ILE A 216 -8.33 -7.59 7.51
N ALA A 217 -7.31 -7.77 6.68
CA ALA A 217 -6.32 -6.76 6.38
C ALA A 217 -6.36 -6.39 4.89
N SER A 218 -6.44 -5.11 4.62
CA SER A 218 -6.40 -4.55 3.27
C SER A 218 -5.03 -3.95 2.99
N SER A 219 -4.48 -4.17 1.80
CA SER A 219 -3.21 -3.58 1.37
C SER A 219 -3.12 -3.46 -0.15
N GLY A 220 -2.16 -2.67 -0.64
CA GLY A 220 -1.79 -2.60 -2.06
C GLY A 220 -2.62 -1.66 -2.92
N ALA A 221 -3.72 -1.13 -2.41
CA ALA A 221 -4.52 -0.06 -3.03
C ALA A 221 -5.21 0.75 -1.93
N VAL A 222 -5.80 1.89 -2.29
CA VAL A 222 -6.55 2.73 -1.35
C VAL A 222 -7.80 2.00 -0.89
N LEU A 223 -8.00 1.94 0.42
CA LEU A 223 -9.21 1.44 1.04
C LEU A 223 -10.12 2.62 1.39
N ASP A 224 -11.20 2.82 0.63
CA ASP A 224 -12.20 3.82 0.95
C ASP A 224 -13.15 3.36 2.05
N GLU A 225 -13.80 4.33 2.72
CA GLU A 225 -14.68 4.09 3.87
C GLU A 225 -15.89 3.20 3.53
N TYR A 226 -16.43 3.32 2.31
CA TYR A 226 -17.55 2.47 1.89
C TYR A 226 -17.11 1.01 1.73
N THR A 227 -16.03 0.79 1.00
CA THR A 227 -15.46 -0.56 0.81
C THR A 227 -15.10 -1.18 2.16
N LYS A 228 -14.46 -0.40 3.06
CA LYS A 228 -14.13 -0.86 4.41
C LYS A 228 -15.37 -1.31 5.16
N ARG A 229 -16.39 -0.44 5.26
CA ARG A 229 -17.63 -0.73 5.97
C ARG A 229 -18.39 -1.90 5.36
N TYR A 230 -18.52 -1.97 4.03
CA TYR A 230 -19.20 -3.08 3.34
C TYR A 230 -18.56 -4.43 3.66
N ILE A 231 -17.24 -4.50 3.66
CA ILE A 231 -16.49 -5.71 4.01
C ILE A 231 -16.70 -6.05 5.50
N GLU A 232 -16.59 -5.06 6.40
CA GLU A 232 -16.78 -5.24 7.85
C GLU A 232 -18.17 -5.80 8.18
N GLU A 233 -19.23 -5.19 7.63
CA GLU A 233 -20.61 -5.65 7.82
C GLU A 233 -20.85 -7.04 7.26
N THR A 234 -20.31 -7.35 6.08
CA THR A 234 -20.52 -8.63 5.40
C THR A 234 -19.87 -9.80 6.13
N PHE A 235 -18.65 -9.60 6.62
CA PHE A 235 -17.89 -10.65 7.31
C PHE A 235 -18.04 -10.59 8.83
N ASN A 236 -18.72 -9.57 9.37
CA ASN A 236 -18.76 -9.26 10.80
C ASN A 236 -17.36 -9.26 11.43
N ALA A 237 -16.41 -8.67 10.73
CA ALA A 237 -14.99 -8.63 11.08
C ALA A 237 -14.45 -7.23 10.89
N ARG A 238 -13.49 -6.84 11.73
CA ARG A 238 -12.84 -5.55 11.58
C ARG A 238 -11.82 -5.58 10.43
N VAL A 239 -11.85 -4.55 9.59
CA VAL A 239 -10.87 -4.34 8.52
C VAL A 239 -9.78 -3.38 8.99
N PHE A 240 -8.53 -3.81 8.87
CA PHE A 240 -7.34 -3.01 9.11
C PHE A 240 -6.68 -2.68 7.77
N ASP A 241 -6.18 -1.46 7.64
CA ASP A 241 -5.45 -1.07 6.45
C ASP A 241 -3.94 -1.09 6.69
N VAL A 242 -3.20 -1.55 5.69
CA VAL A 242 -1.73 -1.68 5.71
C VAL A 242 -1.16 -1.02 4.48
N TYR A 243 -0.26 -0.07 4.70
CA TYR A 243 0.42 0.66 3.64
C TYR A 243 1.84 0.15 3.44
N GLY A 244 2.13 -0.20 2.21
CA GLY A 244 3.45 -0.63 1.77
C GLY A 244 3.65 -0.42 0.27
N SER A 245 4.88 -0.56 -0.17
CA SER A 245 5.25 -0.51 -1.58
C SER A 245 6.32 -1.53 -1.92
N THR A 246 6.44 -1.83 -3.21
CA THR A 246 7.49 -2.72 -3.72
C THR A 246 8.88 -2.20 -3.37
N GLU A 247 9.11 -0.89 -3.45
CA GLU A 247 10.41 -0.27 -3.24
C GLU A 247 10.77 -0.12 -1.75
N ALA A 248 9.81 0.33 -0.95
CA ALA A 248 10.04 0.60 0.47
C ALA A 248 9.78 -0.62 1.37
N GLY A 249 8.93 -1.57 0.92
CA GLY A 249 8.39 -2.62 1.77
C GLY A 249 7.28 -2.09 2.68
N PRO A 250 7.12 -2.61 3.92
CA PRO A 250 6.16 -2.10 4.90
C PRO A 250 6.45 -0.65 5.27
N VAL A 251 5.45 0.23 5.19
CA VAL A 251 5.58 1.68 5.46
C VAL A 251 4.77 2.06 6.69
N ALA A 252 3.48 1.74 6.74
CA ALA A 252 2.62 2.04 7.88
C ALA A 252 1.48 1.02 8.01
N PHE A 253 0.87 0.95 9.18
CA PHE A 253 -0.21 0.00 9.48
C PHE A 253 -1.19 0.57 10.52
N GLU A 254 -2.45 0.21 10.39
CA GLU A 254 -3.48 0.55 11.35
C GLU A 254 -3.40 -0.34 12.60
N CYS A 255 -3.51 0.24 13.78
CA CYS A 255 -3.59 -0.49 15.05
C CYS A 255 -5.03 -0.67 15.52
N ARG A 256 -5.25 -1.44 16.60
CA ARG A 256 -6.58 -1.67 17.19
C ARG A 256 -7.33 -0.40 17.60
N LYS A 257 -6.65 0.72 17.78
CA LYS A 257 -7.25 2.02 18.10
C LYS A 257 -7.62 2.84 16.85
N GLY A 258 -7.42 2.28 15.63
CA GLY A 258 -7.71 2.97 14.37
C GLY A 258 -6.68 4.04 14.01
N ASN A 259 -5.47 3.98 14.54
CA ASN A 259 -4.41 4.91 14.20
C ASN A 259 -3.37 4.23 13.31
N TYR A 260 -2.90 4.94 12.28
CA TYR A 260 -1.83 4.48 11.41
C TYR A 260 -0.45 4.79 12.00
N HIS A 261 0.28 3.76 12.34
CA HIS A 261 1.64 3.81 12.83
C HIS A 261 2.64 3.61 11.71
N ILE A 262 3.64 4.48 11.59
CA ILE A 262 4.75 4.29 10.68
C ILE A 262 5.64 3.15 11.18
N HIS A 263 6.12 2.29 10.28
CA HIS A 263 7.20 1.34 10.55
C HIS A 263 8.54 2.09 10.73
N HIS A 264 8.59 2.91 11.77
CA HIS A 264 9.58 3.94 11.98
C HIS A 264 11.02 3.42 12.09
N ASP A 265 11.21 2.17 12.47
CA ASP A 265 12.50 1.47 12.47
C ASP A 265 12.89 0.90 11.11
N MET A 266 11.95 0.86 10.16
CA MET A 266 12.15 0.32 8.81
C MET A 266 12.24 1.40 7.74
N VAL A 267 11.53 2.52 7.93
CA VAL A 267 11.52 3.64 6.98
C VAL A 267 11.69 4.97 7.71
N HIS A 268 12.28 5.92 6.99
CA HIS A 268 12.21 7.33 7.32
C HIS A 268 11.38 8.00 6.24
N LEU A 269 10.39 8.78 6.65
CA LEU A 269 9.47 9.48 5.78
C LEU A 269 9.67 10.98 5.91
N GLU A 270 9.68 11.65 4.77
CA GLU A 270 9.54 13.09 4.64
C GLU A 270 8.20 13.36 3.94
N PHE A 271 7.51 14.42 4.31
CA PHE A 271 6.23 14.84 3.73
C PHE A 271 6.44 16.24 3.17
N LEU A 272 6.49 16.36 1.85
CA LEU A 272 6.92 17.57 1.16
C LEU A 272 5.78 18.16 0.32
N ASP A 273 5.75 19.47 0.20
CA ASP A 273 4.88 20.17 -0.76
C ASP A 273 5.46 20.13 -2.18
N ASP A 274 4.79 20.76 -3.13
CA ASP A 274 5.22 20.84 -4.54
C ASP A 274 6.54 21.62 -4.73
N ARG A 275 6.97 22.40 -3.73
CA ARG A 275 8.25 23.13 -3.73
C ARG A 275 9.38 22.33 -3.11
N GLY A 276 9.05 21.16 -2.55
CA GLY A 276 10.00 20.29 -1.84
C GLY A 276 10.24 20.71 -0.39
N GLU A 277 9.38 21.56 0.18
CA GLU A 277 9.45 21.99 1.57
C GLU A 277 8.58 21.11 2.46
N PRO A 278 8.96 20.87 3.73
CA PRO A 278 8.17 20.08 4.67
C PRO A 278 6.77 20.69 4.90
N VAL A 279 5.73 19.85 4.83
CA VAL A 279 4.35 20.27 5.16
C VAL A 279 4.12 20.28 6.67
N ALA A 280 3.17 21.10 7.12
CA ALA A 280 2.72 21.09 8.51
C ALA A 280 1.92 19.82 8.83
N PHE A 281 1.88 19.43 10.11
CA PHE A 281 0.97 18.36 10.57
C PHE A 281 -0.48 18.67 10.21
N GLY A 282 -1.22 17.67 9.79
CA GLY A 282 -2.60 17.80 9.31
C GLY A 282 -2.73 18.29 7.86
N THR A 283 -1.62 18.53 7.17
CA THR A 283 -1.60 18.95 5.76
C THR A 283 -1.09 17.80 4.90
N PRO A 284 -1.76 17.46 3.77
CA PRO A 284 -1.27 16.47 2.83
C PRO A 284 0.08 16.87 2.24
N GLY A 285 1.01 15.92 2.18
CA GLY A 285 2.31 16.09 1.54
C GLY A 285 2.69 14.88 0.69
N HIS A 286 3.51 15.12 -0.32
CA HIS A 286 4.15 14.05 -1.08
C HIS A 286 5.08 13.26 -0.18
N ILE A 287 4.92 11.94 -0.19
CA ILE A 287 5.81 11.08 0.58
C ILE A 287 7.15 10.89 -0.12
N VAL A 288 8.22 11.15 0.61
CA VAL A 288 9.58 10.79 0.23
C VAL A 288 10.11 9.76 1.22
N VAL A 289 10.50 8.60 0.72
CA VAL A 289 10.86 7.46 1.57
C VAL A 289 12.34 7.14 1.52
N THR A 290 12.92 6.91 2.70
CA THR A 290 14.24 6.29 2.86
C THR A 290 14.08 4.97 3.59
N LYS A 291 14.47 3.87 2.94
CA LYS A 291 14.45 2.53 3.52
C LYS A 291 15.69 2.31 4.39
N LEU A 292 15.48 1.93 5.64
CA LEU A 292 16.55 1.80 6.65
C LEU A 292 17.14 0.38 6.73
N TYR A 293 16.86 -0.47 5.75
CA TYR A 293 17.33 -1.86 5.67
C TYR A 293 17.51 -2.31 4.22
N GLY A 294 18.15 -3.47 4.04
CA GLY A 294 18.45 -4.04 2.73
C GLY A 294 19.90 -3.81 2.31
N ASN A 295 20.43 -4.75 1.52
CA ASN A 295 21.80 -4.70 1.03
C ASN A 295 21.88 -4.69 -0.51
N ALA A 296 20.79 -5.03 -1.21
CA ALA A 296 20.73 -5.05 -2.67
C ALA A 296 20.54 -3.64 -3.24
N THR A 297 19.33 -3.21 -3.56
CA THR A 297 19.08 -1.84 -4.04
C THR A 297 18.79 -0.92 -2.86
N PRO A 298 19.72 0.02 -2.51
CA PRO A 298 19.43 1.05 -1.52
C PRO A 298 18.35 2.01 -2.03
N ILE A 299 17.47 2.45 -1.14
CA ILE A 299 16.42 3.44 -1.42
C ILE A 299 16.58 4.58 -0.41
N ILE A 300 17.07 5.73 -0.86
CA ILE A 300 17.31 6.93 -0.03
C ILE A 300 16.66 8.13 -0.71
N ARG A 301 15.78 8.83 0.01
CA ARG A 301 15.00 9.99 -0.46
C ARG A 301 14.26 9.73 -1.77
N TYR A 302 13.53 8.64 -1.85
CA TYR A 302 12.80 8.23 -3.05
C TYR A 302 11.39 8.81 -3.05
N ASN A 303 11.07 9.59 -4.10
CA ASN A 303 9.74 10.19 -4.30
C ASN A 303 8.83 9.39 -5.25
N GLY A 304 9.32 8.27 -5.77
CA GLY A 304 8.60 7.53 -6.82
C GLY A 304 7.36 6.77 -6.35
N LEU A 305 7.00 6.79 -5.07
CA LEU A 305 5.72 6.23 -4.59
C LEU A 305 4.56 7.05 -5.12
N ASN A 306 4.74 8.36 -5.29
CA ASN A 306 3.73 9.31 -5.76
C ASN A 306 2.44 9.28 -4.91
N ASP A 307 2.56 8.98 -3.62
CA ASP A 307 1.44 8.97 -2.68
C ASP A 307 1.40 10.27 -1.88
N PHE A 308 0.18 10.75 -1.58
CA PHE A 308 -0.06 11.82 -0.61
C PHE A 308 -0.38 11.21 0.74
N VAL A 309 0.24 11.76 1.77
CA VAL A 309 0.05 11.31 3.15
C VAL A 309 -0.07 12.51 4.07
N ILE A 310 -0.93 12.43 5.07
CA ILE A 310 -1.12 13.47 6.06
C ILE A 310 -0.40 13.07 7.36
N PRO A 311 0.70 13.74 7.74
CA PRO A 311 1.38 13.48 9.02
C PRO A 311 0.54 14.02 10.18
N LEU A 312 0.54 13.31 11.33
CA LEU A 312 -0.18 13.69 12.53
C LEU A 312 0.76 13.95 13.70
N GLU A 313 0.47 15.02 14.47
CA GLU A 313 1.25 15.36 15.67
C GLU A 313 0.84 14.54 16.91
N ARG A 314 -0.36 13.97 16.92
CA ARG A 314 -0.89 13.21 18.06
C ARG A 314 -0.13 11.91 18.34
N ARG A 315 -0.28 11.40 19.58
CA ARG A 315 0.22 10.08 19.99
C ARG A 315 -0.93 9.08 20.11
N CYS A 316 -0.61 7.79 20.04
CA CYS A 316 -1.54 6.70 20.27
C CYS A 316 -1.26 6.01 21.62
N ASP A 317 -2.31 5.61 22.31
CA ASP A 317 -2.25 4.88 23.58
C ASP A 317 -2.21 3.35 23.43
N CYS A 318 -2.01 2.85 22.21
CA CYS A 318 -1.93 1.40 21.94
C CYS A 318 -0.61 0.74 22.39
N GLY A 319 0.35 1.52 22.89
CA GLY A 319 1.67 1.07 23.31
C GLY A 319 2.72 1.04 22.20
N ILE A 320 2.40 1.48 20.98
CA ILE A 320 3.35 1.65 19.87
C ILE A 320 3.85 3.09 19.84
N ASN A 321 5.16 3.28 19.97
CA ASN A 321 5.81 4.58 20.14
C ASN A 321 6.39 5.09 18.81
N THR A 322 5.52 5.40 17.84
CA THR A 322 5.94 5.90 16.52
C THR A 322 5.11 7.09 16.08
N PRO A 323 5.63 7.93 15.18
CA PRO A 323 4.82 8.93 14.51
C PRO A 323 3.61 8.30 13.81
N LEU A 324 2.56 9.08 13.70
CA LEU A 324 1.30 8.69 13.08
C LEU A 324 1.12 9.40 11.74
N ILE A 325 0.36 8.75 10.87
CA ILE A 325 -0.27 9.36 9.72
C ILE A 325 -1.80 9.22 9.84
N GLU A 326 -2.55 10.09 9.18
CA GLU A 326 -4.02 9.99 9.21
C GLU A 326 -4.50 8.83 8.33
N SER A 327 -4.06 8.84 7.09
CA SER A 327 -4.37 7.84 6.08
C SER A 327 -3.44 8.01 4.89
N VAL A 328 -3.44 7.04 3.99
CA VAL A 328 -2.83 7.19 2.67
C VAL A 328 -3.89 7.78 1.74
N ALA A 329 -3.70 9.03 1.35
CA ALA A 329 -4.67 9.77 0.55
C ALA A 329 -4.74 9.30 -0.93
N GLY A 330 -3.97 8.27 -1.29
CA GLY A 330 -3.90 7.69 -2.62
C GLY A 330 -2.72 8.20 -3.45
N ARG A 331 -2.55 7.63 -4.63
CA ARG A 331 -1.45 7.97 -5.54
C ARG A 331 -1.75 9.23 -6.32
N MET A 332 -0.73 10.05 -6.54
CA MET A 332 -0.82 11.21 -7.42
C MET A 332 -1.20 10.82 -8.87
N VAL A 333 -0.81 9.63 -9.30
CA VAL A 333 -1.19 9.08 -10.62
C VAL A 333 -2.70 8.84 -10.75
N ASP A 334 -3.38 8.63 -9.62
CA ASP A 334 -4.82 8.43 -9.53
C ASP A 334 -5.54 9.75 -9.18
N ALA A 335 -4.81 10.88 -9.07
CA ALA A 335 -5.40 12.19 -8.83
C ALA A 335 -6.08 12.72 -10.09
N LEU A 336 -7.14 13.49 -9.93
CA LEU A 336 -7.77 14.20 -11.04
C LEU A 336 -7.05 15.52 -11.26
N VAL A 337 -6.73 15.85 -12.49
CA VAL A 337 -6.05 17.09 -12.88
C VAL A 337 -7.06 18.03 -13.51
N MET A 338 -7.26 19.19 -12.93
CA MET A 338 -8.22 20.17 -13.40
C MET A 338 -7.66 21.00 -14.57
N PRO A 339 -8.50 21.69 -15.36
CA PRO A 339 -8.06 22.55 -16.45
C PRO A 339 -7.08 23.64 -16.02
N SER A 340 -7.19 24.17 -14.81
CA SER A 340 -6.26 25.15 -14.21
C SER A 340 -4.88 24.55 -13.85
N GLY A 341 -4.74 23.21 -13.87
CA GLY A 341 -3.59 22.50 -13.35
C GLY A 341 -3.72 22.14 -11.85
N ALA A 342 -4.81 22.53 -11.19
CA ALA A 342 -5.06 22.10 -9.81
C ALA A 342 -5.24 20.58 -9.74
N ILE A 343 -4.72 19.99 -8.67
CA ILE A 343 -4.75 18.55 -8.46
C ILE A 343 -5.78 18.21 -7.38
N ILE A 344 -6.75 17.36 -7.72
CA ILE A 344 -7.71 16.80 -6.76
C ILE A 344 -7.23 15.42 -6.37
N PRO A 345 -6.78 15.24 -5.12
CA PRO A 345 -6.27 13.95 -4.66
C PRO A 345 -7.38 12.90 -4.55
N PRO A 346 -7.06 11.59 -4.69
CA PRO A 346 -8.04 10.50 -4.70
C PRO A 346 -9.02 10.52 -3.54
N PHE A 347 -8.55 10.77 -2.33
CA PHE A 347 -9.40 10.77 -1.12
C PHE A 347 -10.52 11.83 -1.14
N ALA A 348 -10.36 12.89 -1.91
CA ALA A 348 -11.37 13.95 -2.02
C ALA A 348 -12.61 13.47 -2.80
N VAL A 349 -12.47 12.42 -3.61
CA VAL A 349 -13.52 11.94 -4.52
C VAL A 349 -13.94 10.49 -4.28
N THR A 350 -13.04 9.61 -3.82
CA THR A 350 -13.35 8.18 -3.60
C THR A 350 -14.40 7.96 -2.51
N GLY A 351 -14.50 8.83 -1.52
CA GLY A 351 -15.52 8.76 -0.47
C GLY A 351 -16.91 9.29 -0.87
N ILE A 352 -17.09 9.85 -2.08
CA ILE A 352 -18.37 10.45 -2.49
C ILE A 352 -19.50 9.42 -2.56
N PRO A 353 -19.36 8.25 -3.24
CA PRO A 353 -20.43 7.28 -3.31
C PRO A 353 -20.87 6.80 -1.92
N ALA A 354 -19.93 6.56 -1.01
CA ALA A 354 -20.22 6.15 0.36
C ALA A 354 -21.06 7.19 1.12
N LYS A 355 -20.62 8.46 1.09
CA LYS A 355 -21.33 9.57 1.77
C LYS A 355 -22.74 9.79 1.22
N VAL A 356 -22.92 9.60 -0.08
CA VAL A 356 -24.25 9.72 -0.70
C VAL A 356 -25.15 8.56 -0.27
N MET A 357 -24.65 7.34 -0.27
CA MET A 357 -25.42 6.19 0.17
C MET A 357 -25.82 6.27 1.64
N GLU A 358 -24.89 6.68 2.51
CA GLU A 358 -25.17 6.93 3.92
C GLU A 358 -26.27 7.97 4.11
N ARG A 359 -26.19 9.12 3.40
CA ARG A 359 -27.20 10.18 3.46
C ARG A 359 -28.59 9.74 2.98
N LEU A 360 -28.61 8.87 1.96
CA LEU A 360 -29.86 8.34 1.39
C LEU A 360 -30.35 7.06 2.08
N ASN A 361 -29.61 6.57 3.08
CA ASN A 361 -29.85 5.28 3.74
C ASN A 361 -30.00 4.13 2.72
N SER A 362 -29.09 4.08 1.75
CA SER A 362 -29.08 3.13 0.64
C SER A 362 -27.73 2.39 0.60
N ASP A 363 -27.75 1.15 0.10
CA ASP A 363 -26.57 0.29 -0.08
C ASP A 363 -26.43 -0.22 -1.53
N ILE A 364 -27.11 0.44 -2.45
CA ILE A 364 -27.33 0.00 -3.83
C ILE A 364 -26.05 -0.07 -4.66
N VAL A 365 -25.01 0.74 -4.40
CA VAL A 365 -23.75 0.74 -5.16
C VAL A 365 -22.83 -0.35 -4.65
N GLN A 366 -22.54 -1.33 -5.49
CA GLN A 366 -21.67 -2.47 -5.17
C GLN A 366 -20.20 -2.20 -5.53
N GLN A 367 -19.97 -1.49 -6.65
CA GLN A 367 -18.64 -1.10 -7.11
C GLN A 367 -18.73 0.23 -7.84
N PHE A 368 -17.62 0.96 -7.86
CA PHE A 368 -17.51 2.17 -8.67
C PHE A 368 -16.09 2.35 -9.23
N GLN A 369 -16.01 3.10 -10.31
CA GLN A 369 -14.75 3.53 -10.92
C GLN A 369 -14.90 4.96 -11.42
N ILE A 370 -13.87 5.76 -11.21
CA ILE A 370 -13.77 7.14 -11.68
C ILE A 370 -12.72 7.17 -12.78
N VAL A 371 -13.11 7.60 -13.97
CA VAL A 371 -12.21 7.73 -15.12
C VAL A 371 -12.17 9.20 -15.55
N GLN A 372 -11.02 9.82 -15.46
CA GLN A 372 -10.80 11.11 -16.09
C GLN A 372 -10.35 10.86 -17.54
N GLU A 373 -11.20 11.18 -18.50
CA GLU A 373 -10.91 11.01 -19.93
C GLU A 373 -10.14 12.19 -20.52
N ASP A 374 -10.46 13.41 -20.04
CA ASP A 374 -9.77 14.66 -20.38
C ASP A 374 -9.76 15.58 -19.15
N TYR A 375 -9.06 16.71 -19.20
CA TYR A 375 -8.98 17.68 -18.10
C TYR A 375 -10.35 18.20 -17.67
N ASP A 376 -11.31 18.29 -18.58
CA ASP A 376 -12.67 18.78 -18.35
C ASP A 376 -13.74 17.68 -18.37
N ARG A 377 -13.34 16.39 -18.43
CA ARG A 377 -14.29 15.27 -18.55
C ARG A 377 -14.00 14.11 -17.62
N ILE A 378 -14.94 13.86 -16.73
CA ILE A 378 -14.87 12.78 -15.73
C ILE A 378 -16.09 11.86 -15.88
N ILE A 379 -15.85 10.55 -15.89
CA ILE A 379 -16.88 9.52 -15.93
C ILE A 379 -16.82 8.72 -14.63
N VAL A 380 -17.97 8.60 -13.95
CA VAL A 380 -18.13 7.76 -12.77
C VAL A 380 -19.02 6.57 -13.16
N SER A 381 -18.44 5.39 -13.25
CA SER A 381 -19.15 4.16 -13.57
C SER A 381 -19.53 3.44 -12.26
N LEU A 382 -20.79 3.04 -12.12
CA LEU A 382 -21.35 2.39 -10.93
C LEU A 382 -21.89 1.00 -11.30
N VAL A 383 -21.51 -0.03 -10.55
CA VAL A 383 -22.21 -1.31 -10.53
C VAL A 383 -23.22 -1.24 -9.41
N MET A 384 -24.49 -1.39 -9.74
CA MET A 384 -25.61 -1.24 -8.81
C MET A 384 -26.37 -2.55 -8.66
N GLU A 385 -27.04 -2.75 -7.53
CA GLU A 385 -27.90 -3.92 -7.33
C GLU A 385 -29.02 -3.98 -8.38
N ALA A 386 -29.18 -5.15 -9.00
CA ALA A 386 -30.14 -5.34 -10.09
C ALA A 386 -31.61 -5.18 -9.63
N ASP A 387 -31.91 -5.66 -8.42
CA ASP A 387 -33.28 -5.75 -7.90
C ASP A 387 -33.84 -4.43 -7.32
N ARG A 388 -33.09 -3.35 -7.40
CA ARG A 388 -33.51 -2.03 -6.93
C ARG A 388 -34.32 -1.27 -7.98
N THR A 389 -35.19 -0.38 -7.50
CA THR A 389 -36.04 0.40 -8.39
C THR A 389 -35.26 1.41 -9.24
N ASN A 390 -35.71 1.67 -10.46
CA ASN A 390 -35.11 2.69 -11.33
C ASN A 390 -35.16 4.10 -10.70
N GLY A 391 -36.11 4.37 -9.84
CA GLY A 391 -36.23 5.63 -9.10
C GLY A 391 -35.09 5.81 -8.10
N GLU A 392 -34.80 4.79 -7.30
CA GLU A 392 -33.70 4.79 -6.33
C GLU A 392 -32.35 4.89 -7.03
N LYS A 393 -32.13 4.12 -8.11
CA LYS A 393 -30.93 4.19 -8.93
C LYS A 393 -30.68 5.60 -9.45
N LYS A 394 -31.68 6.23 -10.05
CA LYS A 394 -31.58 7.61 -10.56
C LYS A 394 -31.29 8.63 -9.46
N GLN A 395 -31.91 8.48 -8.30
CA GLN A 395 -31.69 9.35 -7.15
C GLN A 395 -30.23 9.29 -6.69
N VAL A 396 -29.72 8.08 -6.45
CA VAL A 396 -28.33 7.87 -6.01
C VAL A 396 -27.33 8.38 -7.03
N MET A 397 -27.52 8.07 -8.32
CA MET A 397 -26.67 8.57 -9.40
C MET A 397 -26.66 10.10 -9.48
N GLY A 398 -27.82 10.74 -9.39
CA GLY A 398 -27.94 12.20 -9.44
C GLY A 398 -27.30 12.90 -8.22
N GLU A 399 -27.40 12.31 -7.03
CA GLU A 399 -26.72 12.85 -5.86
C GLU A 399 -25.20 12.68 -5.93
N ILE A 400 -24.72 11.52 -6.42
CA ILE A 400 -23.28 11.28 -6.65
C ILE A 400 -22.76 12.32 -7.64
N GLN A 401 -23.45 12.53 -8.77
CA GLN A 401 -23.04 13.52 -9.77
C GLN A 401 -22.93 14.92 -9.18
N ARG A 402 -23.94 15.37 -8.42
CA ARG A 402 -23.93 16.67 -7.75
C ARG A 402 -22.77 16.84 -6.77
N GLU A 403 -22.45 15.78 -6.01
CA GLU A 403 -21.35 15.83 -5.05
C GLU A 403 -19.97 15.86 -5.74
N PHE A 404 -19.84 15.24 -6.91
CA PHE A 404 -18.64 15.36 -7.73
C PHE A 404 -18.54 16.79 -8.31
N GLU A 405 -19.59 17.29 -8.93
CA GLU A 405 -19.63 18.65 -9.54
C GLU A 405 -19.24 19.75 -8.55
N LYS A 406 -19.66 19.63 -7.28
CA LYS A 406 -19.27 20.58 -6.21
C LYS A 406 -17.77 20.64 -5.93
N ARG A 407 -17.02 19.61 -6.32
CA ARG A 407 -15.56 19.50 -6.06
C ARG A 407 -14.73 19.79 -7.28
N MET A 408 -15.37 19.82 -8.45
CA MET A 408 -14.70 20.10 -9.70
C MET A 408 -14.68 21.61 -9.96
N GLU A 409 -13.76 22.04 -10.81
CA GLU A 409 -13.74 23.40 -11.34
C GLU A 409 -14.92 23.67 -12.27
N GLU A 410 -15.28 24.93 -12.40
CA GLU A 410 -16.28 25.37 -13.38
C GLU A 410 -15.86 24.96 -14.79
N GLY A 411 -16.78 24.37 -15.54
CA GLY A 411 -16.54 23.85 -16.88
C GLY A 411 -16.15 22.37 -16.94
N VAL A 412 -15.89 21.70 -15.80
CA VAL A 412 -15.64 20.26 -15.78
C VAL A 412 -16.96 19.49 -15.82
N THR A 413 -17.10 18.62 -16.81
CA THR A 413 -18.27 17.76 -16.98
C THR A 413 -18.09 16.45 -16.23
N VAL A 414 -19.02 16.13 -15.34
CA VAL A 414 -19.09 14.85 -14.64
C VAL A 414 -20.27 14.04 -15.15
N GLN A 415 -20.00 12.84 -15.64
CA GLN A 415 -21.05 11.89 -16.08
C GLN A 415 -21.07 10.67 -15.19
N VAL A 416 -22.19 10.43 -14.50
CA VAL A 416 -22.42 9.21 -13.73
C VAL A 416 -23.24 8.23 -14.54
N ARG A 417 -22.79 6.96 -14.65
CA ARG A 417 -23.50 5.93 -15.41
C ARG A 417 -23.51 4.59 -14.67
N GLU A 418 -24.60 3.84 -14.86
CA GLU A 418 -24.67 2.44 -14.44
C GLU A 418 -23.99 1.54 -15.47
N VAL A 419 -23.24 0.55 -15.00
CA VAL A 419 -22.58 -0.47 -15.81
C VAL A 419 -22.80 -1.86 -15.19
N GLU A 420 -22.85 -2.90 -15.99
CA GLU A 420 -22.96 -4.27 -15.49
C GLU A 420 -21.69 -4.75 -14.78
N LYS A 421 -20.53 -4.31 -15.26
CA LYS A 421 -19.21 -4.66 -14.72
C LYS A 421 -18.23 -3.52 -14.95
N ILE A 422 -17.35 -3.30 -13.99
CA ILE A 422 -16.22 -2.38 -14.14
C ILE A 422 -15.09 -3.10 -14.89
N PRO A 423 -14.62 -2.56 -16.03
CA PRO A 423 -13.46 -3.12 -16.72
C PRO A 423 -12.22 -3.03 -15.84
N SER A 424 -11.44 -4.10 -15.76
CA SER A 424 -10.15 -4.12 -15.11
C SER A 424 -9.07 -4.40 -16.16
N GLU A 425 -8.10 -3.50 -16.29
CA GLU A 425 -6.95 -3.68 -17.19
C GLU A 425 -5.82 -4.52 -16.55
N GLY A 426 -6.04 -5.03 -15.33
CA GLY A 426 -5.08 -5.82 -14.58
C GLY A 426 -5.72 -6.62 -13.45
N PRO A 427 -4.94 -7.42 -12.72
CA PRO A 427 -5.45 -8.23 -11.63
C PRO A 427 -5.98 -7.41 -10.44
N ILE A 428 -5.59 -6.15 -10.34
CA ILE A 428 -6.00 -5.22 -9.27
C ILE A 428 -6.93 -4.17 -9.87
N PRO A 429 -8.22 -4.14 -9.52
CA PRO A 429 -9.14 -3.09 -9.96
C PRO A 429 -8.68 -1.72 -9.45
N GLN A 430 -8.53 -0.76 -10.34
CA GLN A 430 -8.24 0.64 -9.98
C GLN A 430 -9.56 1.40 -9.81
N VAL A 431 -9.72 2.08 -8.68
CA VAL A 431 -10.90 2.88 -8.38
C VAL A 431 -10.89 4.19 -9.16
N ILE A 432 -9.71 4.78 -9.35
CA ILE A 432 -9.52 5.99 -10.18
C ILE A 432 -8.54 5.68 -11.31
N HIS A 433 -8.85 6.17 -12.50
CA HIS A 433 -7.99 6.10 -13.66
C HIS A 433 -7.98 7.45 -14.38
N SER A 434 -6.88 8.19 -14.28
CA SER A 434 -6.70 9.43 -15.04
C SER A 434 -5.90 9.15 -16.31
N ARG A 435 -6.43 9.58 -17.46
CA ARG A 435 -5.78 9.46 -18.78
C ARG A 435 -5.02 10.74 -19.15
N VAL A 436 -5.09 11.77 -18.31
CA VAL A 436 -4.39 13.03 -18.53
C VAL A 436 -3.07 13.07 -17.77
N ALA A 437 -2.09 13.76 -18.34
CA ALA A 437 -0.79 13.91 -17.70
C ALA A 437 -0.84 15.05 -16.67
N ILE A 438 -0.16 14.88 -15.57
CA ILE A 438 0.14 15.97 -14.64
C ILE A 438 1.13 16.88 -15.36
N ARG A 439 0.74 18.14 -15.59
CA ARG A 439 1.56 19.14 -16.27
C ARG A 439 2.62 19.75 -15.38
#